data_4613981fe2154d10c36bac55ebff69a4
#
_entry.id   4613981fe2154d10c36bac55ebff69a4
#
_cell.length_a   1.000
_cell.length_b   1.000
_cell.length_c   1.000
_cell.angle_alpha   90.00
_cell.angle_beta   90.00
_cell.angle_gamma   90.00
#
_symmetry.space_group_name_H-M   'P 1'
#
loop_
_entity.id
_entity.type
_entity.pdbx_description
1 polymer ?
#
loop_
_entity_poly.entity_id
_entity_poly.type
_entity_poly.pdbx_seq_one_letter_code
_entity_poly.pdbx_strand_id
1 'polypeptide(L)'
;MTTEANRRRLGVPGLRLAGWQTSGVDPNRLGLGAVPAMRALLAGHAPEVVEFNEAFAGQALACLDAAGVDDRIASPDGGAIALGHPWGASGAVLVVRLFSRMVRAGGPRTGLAALSSGGGLGVATVERVD
;
A
#
# COMPACT_ATOMS: atom_id res chain seq x y z
N MET A 1 -11.43 -5.18 -10.73
CA MET A 1 -11.57 -6.13 -9.60
C MET A 1 -12.66 -7.15 -9.94
N THR A 2 -12.54 -8.38 -9.42
CA THR A 2 -13.48 -9.46 -9.65
C THR A 2 -13.51 -10.41 -8.45
N THR A 3 -14.45 -11.33 -8.42
CA THR A 3 -14.48 -12.38 -7.38
C THR A 3 -13.45 -13.47 -7.70
N GLU A 4 -13.00 -14.19 -6.66
CA GLU A 4 -12.07 -15.31 -6.82
C GLU A 4 -12.65 -16.40 -7.75
N ALA A 5 -13.95 -16.71 -7.62
CA ALA A 5 -14.62 -17.67 -8.50
C ALA A 5 -14.52 -17.25 -9.97
N ASN A 6 -14.74 -15.98 -10.26
CA ASN A 6 -14.63 -15.47 -11.63
C ASN A 6 -13.18 -15.43 -12.13
N ARG A 7 -12.22 -15.06 -11.27
CA ARG A 7 -10.79 -15.12 -11.59
C ARG A 7 -10.36 -16.53 -12.01
N ARG A 8 -10.75 -17.55 -11.22
CA ARG A 8 -10.48 -18.97 -11.53
C ARG A 8 -11.12 -19.40 -12.85
N ARG A 9 -12.37 -19.03 -13.09
CA ARG A 9 -13.08 -19.33 -14.33
C ARG A 9 -12.36 -18.74 -15.55
N LEU A 10 -11.76 -17.55 -15.41
CA LEU A 10 -11.02 -16.88 -16.49
C LEU A 10 -9.57 -17.36 -16.61
N GLY A 11 -9.05 -18.11 -15.65
CA GLY A 11 -7.67 -18.59 -15.66
C GLY A 11 -6.62 -17.47 -15.60
N VAL A 12 -6.97 -16.29 -15.04
CA VAL A 12 -6.07 -15.14 -14.99
C VAL A 12 -5.36 -15.03 -13.64
N PRO A 13 -4.07 -14.60 -13.64
CA PRO A 13 -3.38 -14.32 -12.38
C PRO A 13 -3.99 -13.09 -11.68
N GLY A 14 -3.81 -12.98 -10.36
CA GLY A 14 -4.34 -11.85 -9.61
C GLY A 14 -3.76 -11.73 -8.22
N LEU A 15 -3.99 -10.59 -7.59
CA LEU A 15 -3.79 -10.37 -6.18
C LEU A 15 -5.11 -10.59 -5.44
N ARG A 16 -5.04 -11.23 -4.30
CA ARG A 16 -6.16 -11.34 -3.37
C ARG A 16 -6.06 -10.21 -2.34
N LEU A 17 -7.11 -9.42 -2.21
CA LEU A 17 -7.24 -8.46 -1.10
C LEU A 17 -7.44 -9.27 0.20
N ALA A 18 -6.40 -9.32 1.03
CA ALA A 18 -6.38 -10.07 2.28
C ALA A 18 -6.89 -9.25 3.47
N GLY A 19 -6.76 -7.94 3.40
CA GLY A 19 -7.26 -7.02 4.42
C GLY A 19 -7.26 -5.58 3.93
N TRP A 20 -8.07 -4.75 4.56
CA TRP A 20 -8.07 -3.31 4.34
C TRP A 20 -8.48 -2.57 5.60
N GLN A 21 -8.00 -1.34 5.76
CA GLN A 21 -8.31 -0.48 6.90
C GLN A 21 -8.31 0.97 6.46
N THR A 22 -9.22 1.74 7.03
CA THR A 22 -9.21 3.20 6.97
C THR A 22 -8.92 3.79 8.35
N SER A 23 -8.39 4.99 8.37
CA SER A 23 -8.06 5.69 9.61
C SER A 23 -8.23 7.19 9.48
N GLY A 24 -8.29 7.86 10.62
CA GLY A 24 -8.28 9.32 10.72
C GLY A 24 -7.34 9.75 11.84
N VAL A 25 -6.67 10.87 11.65
CA VAL A 25 -5.81 11.54 12.63
C VAL A 25 -6.18 13.04 12.72
N ASP A 26 -5.60 13.74 13.67
CA ASP A 26 -5.71 15.21 13.73
C ASP A 26 -5.34 15.81 12.36
N PRO A 27 -6.21 16.63 11.74
CA PRO A 27 -5.94 17.27 10.45
C PRO A 27 -4.64 18.10 10.40
N ASN A 28 -4.18 18.62 11.55
CA ASN A 28 -2.89 19.30 11.64
C ASN A 28 -1.69 18.36 11.44
N ARG A 29 -1.94 17.05 11.51
CA ARG A 29 -0.96 15.98 11.27
C ARG A 29 -1.37 15.10 10.07
N LEU A 30 -2.03 15.67 9.11
CA LEU A 30 -2.65 14.94 7.98
C LEU A 30 -1.71 13.95 7.28
N GLY A 31 -0.41 14.26 7.23
CA GLY A 31 0.61 13.39 6.63
C GLY A 31 0.70 12.00 7.30
N LEU A 32 0.34 11.88 8.58
CA LEU A 32 0.37 10.62 9.33
C LEU A 32 -0.93 9.80 9.21
N GLY A 33 -1.87 10.22 8.37
CA GLY A 33 -3.19 9.60 8.24
C GLY A 33 -3.18 8.09 8.03
N ALA A 34 -2.22 7.56 7.26
CA ALA A 34 -2.10 6.13 6.97
C ALA A 34 -1.57 5.29 8.16
N VAL A 35 -0.87 5.90 9.13
CA VAL A 35 -0.17 5.17 10.20
C VAL A 35 -1.08 4.26 11.01
N PRO A 36 -2.26 4.71 11.53
CA PRO A 36 -3.10 3.81 12.30
C PRO A 36 -3.66 2.65 11.46
N ALA A 37 -3.99 2.89 10.18
CA ALA A 37 -4.44 1.85 9.26
C ALA A 37 -3.35 0.81 9.00
N MET A 38 -2.12 1.26 8.74
CA MET A 38 -0.96 0.37 8.57
C MET A 38 -0.72 -0.48 9.82
N ARG A 39 -0.67 0.12 11.00
CA ARG A 39 -0.46 -0.60 12.27
C ARG A 39 -1.52 -1.67 12.51
N ALA A 40 -2.79 -1.38 12.22
CA ALA A 40 -3.88 -2.34 12.39
C ALA A 40 -3.69 -3.57 11.50
N LEU A 41 -3.25 -3.38 10.25
CA LEU A 41 -2.99 -4.50 9.33
C LEU A 41 -1.68 -5.23 9.66
N LEU A 42 -0.63 -4.53 10.04
CA LEU A 42 0.66 -5.11 10.40
C LEU A 42 0.59 -6.00 11.65
N ALA A 43 -0.40 -5.80 12.52
CA ALA A 43 -0.64 -6.67 13.67
C ALA A 43 -1.00 -8.12 13.27
N GLY A 44 -1.54 -8.34 12.07
CA GLY A 44 -1.94 -9.66 11.56
C GLY A 44 -1.23 -10.08 10.27
N HIS A 45 -0.38 -9.20 9.70
CA HIS A 45 0.27 -9.45 8.42
C HIS A 45 1.72 -8.97 8.43
N ALA A 46 2.60 -9.72 7.80
CA ALA A 46 4.02 -9.38 7.59
C ALA A 46 4.26 -9.17 6.07
N PRO A 47 4.10 -7.95 5.56
CA PRO A 47 4.35 -7.69 4.14
C PRO A 47 5.85 -7.75 3.85
N GLU A 48 6.19 -8.36 2.72
CA GLU A 48 7.56 -8.44 2.19
C GLU A 48 7.90 -7.22 1.32
N VAL A 49 6.88 -6.49 0.89
CA VAL A 49 6.99 -5.24 0.13
C VAL A 49 5.89 -4.28 0.52
N VAL A 50 6.22 -3.00 0.56
CA VAL A 50 5.27 -1.92 0.84
C VAL A 50 5.31 -0.93 -0.31
N GLU A 51 4.18 -0.61 -0.91
CA GLU A 51 4.01 0.52 -1.80
C GLU A 51 3.33 1.65 -1.02
N PHE A 52 4.12 2.63 -0.61
CA PHE A 52 3.64 3.78 0.14
C PHE A 52 3.53 5.01 -0.76
N ASN A 53 2.46 5.79 -0.64
CA ASN A 53 2.33 7.02 -1.40
C ASN A 53 3.21 8.12 -0.81
N GLU A 54 4.33 8.39 -1.46
CA GLU A 54 5.33 9.38 -1.10
C GLU A 54 4.89 10.79 -1.53
N ALA A 55 3.85 11.34 -0.88
CA ALA A 55 3.43 12.70 -1.17
C ALA A 55 4.55 13.71 -0.88
N PHE A 56 5.35 13.46 0.16
CA PHE A 56 6.57 14.19 0.53
C PHE A 56 7.56 13.21 1.18
N ALA A 57 8.86 13.39 0.93
CA ALA A 57 9.90 12.50 1.45
C ALA A 57 9.89 12.39 2.99
N GLY A 58 9.85 13.53 3.68
CA GLY A 58 9.81 13.55 5.15
C GLY A 58 8.54 12.93 5.73
N GLN A 59 7.39 13.09 5.04
CA GLN A 59 6.14 12.46 5.42
C GLN A 59 6.21 10.93 5.26
N ALA A 60 6.77 10.44 4.14
CA ALA A 60 6.93 9.01 3.90
C ALA A 60 7.80 8.37 5.00
N LEU A 61 8.98 8.92 5.26
CA LEU A 61 9.88 8.43 6.32
C LEU A 61 9.21 8.44 7.70
N ALA A 62 8.54 9.54 8.07
CA ALA A 62 7.84 9.63 9.34
C ALA A 62 6.71 8.60 9.48
N CYS A 63 6.00 8.28 8.40
CA CYS A 63 4.95 7.26 8.40
C CYS A 63 5.52 5.85 8.53
N LEU A 64 6.57 5.52 7.77
CA LEU A 64 7.22 4.22 7.81
C LEU A 64 7.81 3.95 9.20
N ASP A 65 8.56 4.91 9.75
CA ASP A 65 9.11 4.84 11.11
C ASP A 65 8.00 4.66 12.16
N ALA A 66 6.97 5.52 12.12
CA ALA A 66 5.85 5.41 13.05
C ALA A 66 5.09 4.09 12.90
N ALA A 67 5.00 3.49 11.72
CA ALA A 67 4.37 2.21 11.50
C ALA A 67 5.28 1.01 11.83
N GLY A 68 6.58 1.23 12.07
CA GLY A 68 7.57 0.18 12.29
C GLY A 68 7.90 -0.60 11.03
N VAL A 69 7.85 0.05 9.87
CA VAL A 69 8.17 -0.53 8.55
C VAL A 69 9.59 -0.14 8.15
N ASP A 70 10.39 -1.13 7.78
CA ASP A 70 11.72 -0.91 7.22
C ASP A 70 11.59 -0.19 5.86
N ASP A 71 12.26 0.95 5.71
CA ASP A 71 12.22 1.75 4.49
C ASP A 71 12.80 1.02 3.27
N ARG A 72 13.67 0.03 3.49
CA ARG A 72 14.26 -0.81 2.43
C ARG A 72 13.24 -1.64 1.66
N ILE A 73 12.09 -1.97 2.27
CA ILE A 73 11.01 -2.69 1.60
C ILE A 73 9.93 -1.75 1.06
N ALA A 74 10.07 -0.45 1.28
CA ALA A 74 9.09 0.55 0.86
C ALA A 74 9.43 1.13 -0.52
N SER A 75 8.50 1.04 -1.45
CA SER A 75 8.61 1.55 -2.83
C SER A 75 9.98 1.25 -3.48
N PRO A 76 10.44 -0.02 -3.48
CA PRO A 76 11.83 -0.35 -3.81
C PRO A 76 12.24 -0.06 -5.26
N ASP A 77 11.28 0.16 -6.17
CA ASP A 77 11.53 0.59 -7.55
C ASP A 77 11.28 2.11 -7.75
N GLY A 78 11.33 2.87 -6.67
CA GLY A 78 10.93 4.27 -6.63
C GLY A 78 9.42 4.45 -6.52
N GLY A 79 8.97 5.42 -5.77
CA GLY A 79 7.57 5.77 -5.54
C GLY A 79 7.16 7.09 -6.22
N ALA A 80 6.23 7.80 -5.63
CA ALA A 80 5.68 9.03 -6.17
C ALA A 80 6.72 10.15 -6.33
N ILE A 81 7.79 10.17 -5.54
CA ILE A 81 8.89 11.14 -5.66
C ILE A 81 9.61 10.95 -7.00
N ALA A 82 9.86 9.70 -7.40
CA ALA A 82 10.57 9.38 -8.64
C ALA A 82 9.65 9.39 -9.87
N LEU A 83 8.41 8.95 -9.74
CA LEU A 83 7.51 8.64 -10.85
C LEU A 83 6.37 9.65 -11.03
N GLY A 84 6.11 10.46 -10.00
CA GLY A 84 5.00 11.40 -9.96
C GLY A 84 3.83 10.93 -9.09
N HIS A 85 3.04 11.91 -8.64
CA HIS A 85 1.89 11.72 -7.75
C HIS A 85 0.60 12.12 -8.46
N PRO A 86 -0.09 11.21 -9.16
CA PRO A 86 -1.29 11.51 -9.96
C PRO A 86 -2.57 11.67 -9.11
N TRP A 87 -2.47 12.16 -7.87
CA TRP A 87 -3.57 12.51 -6.96
C TRP A 87 -4.60 11.40 -6.80
N GLY A 88 -5.78 11.55 -7.40
CA GLY A 88 -6.88 10.58 -7.29
C GLY A 88 -6.57 9.20 -7.87
N ALA A 89 -5.54 9.06 -8.71
CA ALA A 89 -5.11 7.78 -9.24
C ALA A 89 -4.01 7.12 -8.40
N SER A 90 -3.40 7.81 -7.43
CA SER A 90 -2.24 7.29 -6.70
C SER A 90 -2.52 5.97 -5.99
N GLY A 91 -3.66 5.83 -5.33
CA GLY A 91 -4.03 4.55 -4.70
C GLY A 91 -4.10 3.38 -5.67
N ALA A 92 -4.67 3.60 -6.87
CA ALA A 92 -4.69 2.58 -7.91
C ALA A 92 -3.28 2.24 -8.42
N VAL A 93 -2.40 3.24 -8.54
CA VAL A 93 -1.00 3.05 -8.94
C VAL A 93 -0.28 2.13 -7.95
N LEU A 94 -0.43 2.32 -6.64
CA LEU A 94 0.20 1.46 -5.62
C LEU A 94 -0.20 -0.01 -5.80
N VAL A 95 -1.49 -0.29 -5.98
CA VAL A 95 -1.98 -1.67 -6.20
C VAL A 95 -1.47 -2.26 -7.52
N VAL A 96 -1.42 -1.47 -8.59
CA VAL A 96 -0.86 -1.91 -9.88
C VAL A 96 0.62 -2.24 -9.77
N ARG A 97 1.38 -1.47 -8.97
CA ARG A 97 2.80 -1.73 -8.71
C ARG A 97 2.99 -3.02 -7.92
N LEU A 98 2.21 -3.24 -6.85
CA LEU A 98 2.18 -4.53 -6.15
C LEU A 98 1.87 -5.69 -7.10
N PHE A 99 0.84 -5.55 -7.95
CA PHE A 99 0.52 -6.57 -8.95
C PHE A 99 1.71 -6.84 -9.89
N SER A 100 2.36 -5.81 -10.38
CA SER A 100 3.50 -5.95 -11.29
C SER A 100 4.67 -6.67 -10.63
N ARG A 101 4.99 -6.32 -9.39
CA ARG A 101 6.10 -6.92 -8.64
C ARG A 101 5.79 -8.32 -8.15
N MET A 102 4.62 -8.53 -7.59
CA MET A 102 4.25 -9.79 -6.94
C MET A 102 3.80 -10.85 -7.94
N VAL A 103 3.03 -10.46 -8.95
CA VAL A 103 2.41 -11.40 -9.90
C VAL A 103 3.23 -11.51 -11.19
N ARG A 104 3.50 -10.38 -11.86
CA ARG A 104 4.18 -10.40 -13.17
C ARG A 104 5.66 -10.76 -13.06
N ALA A 105 6.35 -10.22 -12.07
CA ALA A 105 7.77 -10.49 -11.84
C ALA A 105 8.02 -11.73 -10.98
N GLY A 106 6.97 -12.36 -10.41
CA GLY A 106 7.11 -13.52 -9.54
C GLY A 106 7.87 -13.24 -8.24
N GLY A 107 7.71 -12.04 -7.70
CA GLY A 107 8.41 -11.57 -6.50
C GLY A 107 7.70 -11.91 -5.18
N PRO A 108 7.64 -10.97 -4.23
CA PRO A 108 7.05 -11.16 -2.90
C PRO A 108 5.64 -11.72 -2.94
N ARG A 109 5.25 -12.49 -1.93
CA ARG A 109 3.91 -13.09 -1.85
C ARG A 109 2.92 -12.27 -1.05
N THR A 110 3.41 -11.36 -0.21
CA THR A 110 2.57 -10.46 0.60
C THR A 110 3.05 -9.03 0.44
N GLY A 111 2.14 -8.14 0.08
CA GLY A 111 2.38 -6.72 -0.08
C GLY A 111 1.39 -5.86 0.70
N LEU A 112 1.78 -4.64 1.01
CA LEU A 112 0.93 -3.63 1.63
C LEU A 112 0.97 -2.37 0.76
N ALA A 113 -0.19 -1.83 0.45
CA ALA A 113 -0.32 -0.50 -0.15
C ALA A 113 -0.92 0.46 0.88
N ALA A 114 -0.36 1.66 1.01
CA ALA A 114 -0.87 2.64 1.96
C ALA A 114 -0.71 4.08 1.46
N LEU A 115 -1.66 4.93 1.81
CA LEU A 115 -1.61 6.36 1.53
C LEU A 115 -2.28 7.18 2.62
N SER A 116 -1.77 8.39 2.85
CA SER A 116 -2.44 9.45 3.59
C SER A 116 -3.15 10.39 2.62
N SER A 117 -4.27 10.95 3.04
CA SER A 117 -5.06 11.90 2.27
C SER A 117 -5.35 13.16 3.07
N GLY A 118 -5.71 14.23 2.38
CA GLY A 118 -6.10 15.51 2.99
C GLY A 118 -7.18 15.34 4.06
N GLY A 119 -7.16 16.22 5.08
CA GLY A 119 -8.09 16.13 6.21
C GLY A 119 -7.71 15.12 7.28
N GLY A 120 -6.50 14.53 7.23
CA GLY A 120 -6.04 13.56 8.22
C GLY A 120 -6.54 12.13 7.97
N LEU A 121 -7.00 11.84 6.77
CA LEU A 121 -7.47 10.51 6.39
C LEU A 121 -6.33 9.60 5.96
N GLY A 122 -6.52 8.29 6.11
CA GLY A 122 -5.61 7.29 5.62
C GLY A 122 -6.30 6.00 5.23
N VAL A 123 -5.67 5.26 4.35
CA VAL A 123 -6.11 3.92 3.95
C VAL A 123 -4.89 3.03 3.76
N ALA A 124 -5.02 1.78 4.15
CA ALA A 124 -4.05 0.74 3.86
C ALA A 124 -4.76 -0.55 3.42
N THR A 125 -4.10 -1.31 2.57
CA THR A 125 -4.57 -2.63 2.09
C THR A 125 -3.44 -3.63 2.15
N VAL A 126 -3.76 -4.90 2.37
CA VAL A 126 -2.81 -6.02 2.25
C VAL A 126 -3.26 -6.91 1.12
N GLU A 127 -2.34 -7.20 0.21
CA GLU A 127 -2.53 -8.07 -0.94
C GLU A 127 -1.65 -9.31 -0.80
N ARG A 128 -2.17 -10.45 -1.32
CA ARG A 128 -1.43 -11.72 -1.35
C ARG A 128 -1.53 -12.37 -2.71
N VAL A 129 -0.47 -13.08 -3.09
CA VAL A 129 -0.49 -14.03 -4.21
C VAL A 129 -0.83 -15.41 -3.64
N ASP A 130 -1.84 -16.06 -4.20
CA ASP A 130 -2.23 -17.43 -3.83
C ASP A 130 -1.34 -18.47 -4.49
#